data_29bb5a0ff0878966465df22f6b307bfb
#
_entry.id   29bb5a0ff0878966465df22f6b307bfb
#
_cell.length_a   1.000
_cell.length_b   1.000
_cell.length_c   1.000
_cell.angle_alpha   90.00
_cell.angle_beta   90.00
_cell.angle_gamma   90.00
#
_symmetry.space_group_name_H-M   'P 1'
#
loop_
_entity.id
_entity.type
_entity.pdbx_description
1 polymer ?
#
loop_
_entity_poly.entity_id
_entity_poly.type
_entity_poly.pdbx_seq_one_letter_code
_entity_poly.pdbx_strand_id
1 'polypeptide(L)'
;LDSEEFVRAVDLFIKANRILFIGVGTSSPLVEDLHNKFFRLGFMCKVQTDSYLQLMEVSLLKPGDLVVAISHSGSSVDPNLTLELAQRNGVKTIAITGNTESPITQHADVTLLTVSQETRAETIVSRVAQHAMTDALYVAVSLQIIDVAVENEKRIWESVIPKSV
;
A
#
# COMPACT_ATOMS: atom_id res chain seq x y z
N LEU A 1 4.81 14.19 8.51
CA LEU A 1 5.12 13.47 7.27
C LEU A 1 6.59 13.70 6.95
N ASP A 2 7.37 12.62 6.84
CA ASP A 2 8.72 12.69 6.30
C ASP A 2 8.61 12.86 4.77
N SER A 3 9.00 14.03 4.28
CA SER A 3 8.85 14.36 2.86
C SER A 3 9.79 13.56 1.96
N GLU A 4 10.96 13.16 2.44
CA GLU A 4 11.91 12.36 1.67
C GLU A 4 11.41 10.93 1.50
N GLU A 5 10.95 10.30 2.58
CA GLU A 5 10.35 8.97 2.53
C GLU A 5 9.08 8.95 1.68
N PHE A 6 8.29 10.00 1.73
CA PHE A 6 7.09 10.11 0.90
C PHE A 6 7.41 10.19 -0.60
N VAL A 7 8.38 11.01 -0.98
CA VAL A 7 8.85 11.10 -2.39
C VAL A 7 9.43 9.77 -2.85
N ARG A 8 10.23 9.10 -2.01
CA ARG A 8 10.75 7.76 -2.30
C ARG A 8 9.63 6.72 -2.51
N ALA A 9 8.57 6.79 -1.69
CA ALA A 9 7.40 5.93 -1.87
C ALA A 9 6.75 6.16 -3.24
N VAL A 10 6.47 7.41 -3.60
CA VAL A 10 5.90 7.77 -4.92
C VAL A 10 6.77 7.22 -6.06
N ASP A 11 8.07 7.38 -5.97
CA ASP A 11 9.02 6.86 -6.95
C ASP A 11 8.95 5.33 -7.10
N LEU A 12 8.81 4.60 -5.98
CA LEU A 12 8.67 3.15 -6.00
C LEU A 12 7.36 2.72 -6.68
N PHE A 13 6.26 3.42 -6.43
CA PHE A 13 5.00 3.16 -7.13
C PHE A 13 5.13 3.34 -8.64
N ILE A 14 5.71 4.45 -9.09
CA ILE A 14 5.85 4.77 -10.52
C ILE A 14 6.72 3.73 -11.26
N LYS A 15 7.75 3.20 -10.58
CA LYS A 15 8.71 2.25 -11.17
C LYS A 15 8.28 0.79 -11.06
N ALA A 16 7.22 0.49 -10.31
CA ALA A 16 6.80 -0.87 -10.05
C ALA A 16 6.18 -1.54 -11.30
N ASN A 17 6.64 -2.75 -11.61
CA ASN A 17 6.01 -3.59 -12.64
C ASN A 17 4.68 -4.18 -12.14
N ARG A 18 4.68 -4.67 -10.90
CA ARG A 18 3.49 -5.19 -10.18
C ARG A 18 3.52 -4.71 -8.76
N ILE A 19 2.35 -4.50 -8.18
CA ILE A 19 2.20 -4.06 -6.80
C ILE A 19 1.33 -5.08 -6.04
N LEU A 20 1.84 -5.56 -4.92
CA LEU A 20 1.08 -6.37 -3.97
C LEU A 20 0.78 -5.54 -2.72
N PHE A 21 -0.50 -5.28 -2.48
CA PHE A 21 -0.98 -4.64 -1.25
C PHE A 21 -1.32 -5.72 -0.22
N ILE A 22 -0.78 -5.60 1.00
CA ILE A 22 -1.00 -6.55 2.08
C ILE A 22 -1.42 -5.88 3.38
N GLY A 23 -2.30 -6.55 4.11
CA GLY A 23 -2.75 -6.17 5.45
C GLY A 23 -3.61 -7.27 6.02
N VAL A 24 -3.70 -7.35 7.34
CA VAL A 24 -4.50 -8.36 8.03
C VAL A 24 -5.45 -7.71 9.03
N GLY A 25 -6.54 -8.40 9.34
CA GLY A 25 -7.50 -7.97 10.34
C GLY A 25 -8.08 -6.58 10.04
N THR A 26 -7.90 -5.64 10.96
CA THR A 26 -8.48 -4.28 10.85
C THR A 26 -7.80 -3.42 9.77
N SER A 27 -6.65 -3.82 9.25
CA SER A 27 -5.99 -3.15 8.12
C SER A 27 -6.49 -3.64 6.75
N SER A 28 -7.22 -4.77 6.69
CA SER A 28 -7.73 -5.33 5.43
C SER A 28 -8.58 -4.35 4.62
N PRO A 29 -9.58 -3.65 5.20
CA PRO A 29 -10.37 -2.70 4.42
C PRO A 29 -9.55 -1.56 3.82
N LEU A 30 -8.47 -1.16 4.51
CA LEU A 30 -7.62 -0.05 4.07
C LEU A 30 -6.74 -0.44 2.87
N VAL A 31 -6.18 -1.66 2.88
CA VAL A 31 -5.41 -2.14 1.73
C VAL A 31 -6.29 -2.45 0.53
N GLU A 32 -7.54 -2.86 0.75
CA GLU A 32 -8.53 -3.07 -0.32
C GLU A 32 -8.92 -1.73 -0.97
N ASP A 33 -9.14 -0.67 -0.17
CA ASP A 33 -9.39 0.67 -0.67
C ASP A 33 -8.20 1.20 -1.48
N LEU A 34 -6.99 1.04 -0.94
CA LEU A 34 -5.77 1.44 -1.63
C LEU A 34 -5.60 0.69 -2.96
N HIS A 35 -5.81 -0.63 -2.97
CA HIS A 35 -5.79 -1.43 -4.19
C HIS A 35 -6.78 -0.89 -5.24
N ASN A 36 -8.04 -0.62 -4.85
CA ASN A 36 -9.06 -0.11 -5.76
C ASN A 36 -8.66 1.23 -6.39
N LYS A 37 -8.04 2.12 -5.63
CA LYS A 37 -7.53 3.40 -6.12
C LYS A 37 -6.42 3.22 -7.16
N PHE A 38 -5.42 2.39 -6.86
CA PHE A 38 -4.30 2.16 -7.78
C PHE A 38 -4.68 1.31 -9.01
N PHE A 39 -5.60 0.36 -8.84
CA PHE A 39 -6.17 -0.37 -9.98
C PHE A 39 -6.82 0.58 -11.00
N ARG A 40 -7.56 1.59 -10.54
CA ARG A 40 -8.19 2.60 -11.41
C ARG A 40 -7.18 3.49 -12.12
N LEU A 41 -6.01 3.72 -11.56
CA LEU A 41 -4.91 4.40 -12.24
C LEU A 41 -4.25 3.54 -13.34
N GLY A 42 -4.58 2.25 -13.43
CA GLY A 42 -4.06 1.33 -14.43
C GLY A 42 -2.85 0.51 -13.98
N PHE A 43 -2.51 0.53 -12.69
CA PHE A 43 -1.42 -0.31 -12.18
C PHE A 43 -1.79 -1.79 -12.19
N MET A 44 -0.82 -2.63 -12.53
CA MET A 44 -0.90 -4.09 -12.33
C MET A 44 -0.76 -4.38 -10.83
N CYS A 45 -1.86 -4.44 -10.13
CA CYS A 45 -1.85 -4.61 -8.67
C CYS A 45 -2.81 -5.69 -8.20
N LYS A 46 -2.50 -6.24 -7.04
CA LYS A 46 -3.30 -7.20 -6.29
C LYS A 46 -3.39 -6.77 -4.83
N VAL A 47 -4.43 -7.23 -4.15
CA VAL A 47 -4.56 -7.13 -2.69
C VAL A 47 -4.63 -8.52 -2.09
N GLN A 48 -3.97 -8.72 -0.96
CA GLN A 48 -4.01 -9.98 -0.24
C GLN A 48 -4.13 -9.75 1.25
N THR A 49 -5.23 -10.26 1.83
CA THR A 49 -5.55 -10.13 3.26
C THR A 49 -5.45 -11.46 4.02
N ASP A 50 -5.31 -12.57 3.31
CA ASP A 50 -5.01 -13.88 3.87
C ASP A 50 -3.51 -14.08 4.02
N SER A 51 -3.05 -14.47 5.21
CA SER A 51 -1.64 -14.58 5.55
C SER A 51 -0.88 -15.64 4.75
N TYR A 52 -1.50 -16.78 4.47
CA TYR A 52 -0.89 -17.83 3.64
C TYR A 52 -0.74 -17.37 2.20
N LEU A 53 -1.79 -16.76 1.65
CA LEU A 53 -1.77 -16.27 0.28
C LEU A 53 -0.78 -15.10 0.11
N GLN A 54 -0.56 -14.28 1.14
CA GLN A 54 0.49 -13.25 1.11
C GLN A 54 1.87 -13.86 0.84
N LEU A 55 2.26 -14.90 1.58
CA LEU A 55 3.53 -15.58 1.41
C LEU A 55 3.64 -16.28 0.04
N MET A 56 2.55 -16.89 -0.44
CA MET A 56 2.52 -17.50 -1.77
C MET A 56 2.69 -16.47 -2.87
N GLU A 57 1.97 -15.34 -2.80
CA GLU A 57 2.05 -14.27 -3.80
C GLU A 57 3.45 -13.64 -3.81
N VAL A 58 4.01 -13.31 -2.63
CA VAL A 58 5.33 -12.68 -2.56
C VAL A 58 6.46 -13.60 -3.03
N SER A 59 6.30 -14.94 -2.89
CA SER A 59 7.28 -15.90 -3.40
C SER A 59 7.42 -15.90 -4.92
N LEU A 60 6.41 -15.36 -5.63
CA LEU A 60 6.36 -15.25 -7.09
C LEU A 60 6.76 -13.85 -7.60
N LEU A 61 6.97 -12.90 -6.70
CA LEU A 61 7.42 -11.56 -7.06
C LEU A 61 8.93 -11.55 -7.37
N LYS A 62 9.36 -10.55 -8.13
CA LYS A 62 10.71 -10.42 -8.66
C LYS A 62 11.24 -8.99 -8.46
N PRO A 63 12.55 -8.77 -8.57
CA PRO A 63 13.10 -7.41 -8.63
C PRO A 63 12.37 -6.56 -9.68
N GLY A 64 11.97 -5.34 -9.29
CA GLY A 64 11.11 -4.46 -10.07
C GLY A 64 9.62 -4.50 -9.67
N ASP A 65 9.21 -5.49 -8.85
CA ASP A 65 7.88 -5.50 -8.21
C ASP A 65 7.94 -4.76 -6.86
N LEU A 66 6.77 -4.44 -6.29
CA LEU A 66 6.62 -3.69 -5.04
C LEU A 66 5.63 -4.40 -4.12
N VAL A 67 5.96 -4.48 -2.83
CA VAL A 67 5.02 -4.86 -1.77
C VAL A 67 4.73 -3.66 -0.90
N VAL A 68 3.45 -3.39 -0.65
CA VAL A 68 2.98 -2.32 0.23
C VAL A 68 2.19 -2.93 1.37
N ALA A 69 2.71 -2.82 2.59
CA ALA A 69 2.09 -3.35 3.80
C ALA A 69 1.49 -2.24 4.65
N ILE A 70 0.25 -2.45 5.12
CA ILE A 70 -0.36 -1.58 6.14
C ILE A 70 -0.50 -2.38 7.43
N SER A 71 0.17 -1.90 8.48
CA SER A 71 0.10 -2.48 9.81
C SER A 71 0.24 -1.38 10.87
N HIS A 72 -0.86 -1.05 11.54
CA HIS A 72 -0.86 0.04 12.51
C HIS A 72 0.18 -0.14 13.62
N SER A 73 0.18 -1.29 14.30
CA SER A 73 1.18 -1.60 15.33
C SER A 73 2.57 -1.90 14.76
N GLY A 74 2.63 -2.32 13.49
CA GLY A 74 3.85 -2.83 12.85
C GLY A 74 4.41 -4.11 13.46
N SER A 75 3.68 -4.73 14.40
CA SER A 75 4.12 -5.91 15.16
C SER A 75 3.40 -7.20 14.75
N SER A 76 2.46 -7.14 13.81
CA SER A 76 1.76 -8.32 13.31
C SER A 76 2.73 -9.25 12.59
N VAL A 77 2.71 -10.55 12.94
CA VAL A 77 3.66 -11.54 12.43
C VAL A 77 3.60 -11.67 10.90
N ASP A 78 2.40 -11.82 10.36
CA ASP A 78 2.21 -12.12 8.93
C ASP A 78 2.74 -11.04 7.98
N PRO A 79 2.42 -9.73 8.14
CA PRO A 79 3.01 -8.70 7.31
C PRO A 79 4.53 -8.60 7.44
N ASN A 80 5.07 -8.84 8.65
CA ASN A 80 6.51 -8.84 8.88
C ASN A 80 7.21 -9.97 8.09
N LEU A 81 6.73 -11.20 8.19
CA LEU A 81 7.27 -12.34 7.44
C LEU A 81 7.16 -12.12 5.92
N THR A 82 6.07 -11.52 5.48
CA THR A 82 5.85 -11.23 4.06
C THR A 82 6.84 -10.20 3.53
N LEU A 83 7.08 -9.09 4.28
CA LEU A 83 8.09 -8.09 3.89
C LEU A 83 9.51 -8.66 3.96
N GLU A 84 9.83 -9.47 4.97
CA GLU A 84 11.12 -10.13 5.06
C GLU A 84 11.38 -11.02 3.84
N LEU A 85 10.40 -11.81 3.40
CA LEU A 85 10.51 -12.64 2.21
C LEU A 85 10.63 -11.79 0.94
N ALA A 86 9.88 -10.68 0.83
CA ALA A 86 10.01 -9.74 -0.28
C ALA A 86 11.44 -9.21 -0.40
N GLN A 87 12.02 -8.76 0.71
CA GLN A 87 13.41 -8.30 0.79
C GLN A 87 14.40 -9.35 0.32
N ARG A 88 14.26 -10.61 0.78
CA ARG A 88 15.11 -11.73 0.36
C ARG A 88 15.04 -12.01 -1.14
N ASN A 89 13.87 -11.74 -1.75
CA ASN A 89 13.66 -11.87 -3.19
C ASN A 89 14.10 -10.63 -3.99
N GLY A 90 14.66 -9.60 -3.35
CA GLY A 90 15.06 -8.34 -3.98
C GLY A 90 13.89 -7.47 -4.43
N VAL A 91 12.68 -7.73 -3.89
CA VAL A 91 11.48 -6.94 -4.14
C VAL A 91 11.46 -5.73 -3.22
N LYS A 92 11.09 -4.56 -3.75
CA LYS A 92 10.99 -3.33 -2.97
C LYS A 92 9.78 -3.35 -2.04
N THR A 93 9.93 -2.71 -0.87
CA THR A 93 8.92 -2.77 0.19
C THR A 93 8.61 -1.39 0.75
N ILE A 94 7.32 -1.14 0.98
CA ILE A 94 6.81 0.04 1.69
C ILE A 94 6.01 -0.45 2.89
N ALA A 95 6.27 0.10 4.08
CA ALA A 95 5.43 -0.08 5.26
C ALA A 95 4.71 1.21 5.61
N ILE A 96 3.39 1.13 5.83
CA ILE A 96 2.57 2.20 6.41
C ILE A 96 2.21 1.78 7.84
N THR A 97 2.78 2.46 8.83
CA THR A 97 2.65 2.07 10.25
C THR A 97 2.51 3.27 11.18
N GLY A 98 1.94 3.06 12.36
CA GLY A 98 1.85 4.07 13.42
C GLY A 98 3.04 4.08 14.38
N ASN A 99 4.00 3.16 14.23
CA ASN A 99 5.09 2.98 15.19
C ASN A 99 6.45 2.90 14.50
N THR A 100 7.33 3.87 14.78
CA THR A 100 8.69 3.99 14.22
C THR A 100 9.62 2.86 14.63
N GLU A 101 9.41 2.30 15.82
CA GLU A 101 10.28 1.26 16.40
C GLU A 101 9.71 -0.15 16.22
N SER A 102 8.72 -0.30 15.38
CA SER A 102 8.06 -1.59 15.15
C SER A 102 8.90 -2.52 14.26
N PRO A 103 8.75 -3.85 14.40
CA PRO A 103 9.50 -4.80 13.58
C PRO A 103 9.35 -4.60 12.07
N ILE A 104 8.18 -4.16 11.59
CA ILE A 104 7.90 -4.00 10.16
C ILE A 104 8.84 -2.98 9.48
N THR A 105 9.33 -1.98 10.24
CA THR A 105 10.24 -0.96 9.69
C THR A 105 11.60 -1.53 9.33
N GLN A 106 11.99 -2.65 9.94
CA GLN A 106 13.26 -3.34 9.65
C GLN A 106 13.24 -4.04 8.28
N HIS A 107 12.04 -4.31 7.75
CA HIS A 107 11.83 -5.01 6.48
C HIS A 107 11.26 -4.08 5.40
N ALA A 108 11.25 -2.77 5.64
CA ALA A 108 10.77 -1.79 4.68
C ALA A 108 11.92 -0.98 4.08
N ASP A 109 11.97 -0.87 2.74
CA ASP A 109 12.85 0.09 2.05
C ASP A 109 12.39 1.53 2.30
N VAL A 110 11.08 1.73 2.47
CA VAL A 110 10.44 3.01 2.79
C VAL A 110 9.41 2.82 3.89
N THR A 111 9.44 3.69 4.89
CA THR A 111 8.46 3.67 5.99
C THR A 111 7.67 4.97 6.03
N LEU A 112 6.35 4.86 5.85
CA LEU A 112 5.43 5.99 5.99
C LEU A 112 4.73 5.94 7.35
N LEU A 113 4.98 6.96 8.15
CA LEU A 113 4.49 7.03 9.52
C LEU A 113 3.16 7.78 9.60
N THR A 114 2.19 7.11 10.21
CA THR A 114 0.87 7.65 10.51
C THR A 114 0.73 7.84 12.02
N VAL A 115 1.50 8.79 12.56
CA VAL A 115 1.52 9.03 14.01
C VAL A 115 0.16 9.55 14.46
N SER A 116 -0.47 8.84 15.38
CA SER A 116 -1.62 9.29 16.13
C SER A 116 -1.30 9.21 17.63
N GLN A 117 -1.74 10.20 18.41
CA GLN A 117 -1.64 10.16 19.87
C GLN A 117 -2.74 9.25 20.43
N GLU A 118 -2.65 7.96 20.15
CA GLU A 118 -3.67 7.01 20.57
C GLU A 118 -3.25 6.22 21.81
N THR A 119 -4.19 6.09 22.72
CA THR A 119 -4.17 5.02 23.72
C THR A 119 -4.71 3.75 23.08
N ARG A 120 -4.30 2.56 23.56
CA ARG A 120 -4.72 1.23 23.02
C ARG A 120 -6.25 1.05 22.86
N ALA A 121 -7.05 1.95 23.42
CA ALA A 121 -8.52 1.90 23.39
C ALA A 121 -9.16 2.63 22.20
N GLU A 122 -8.41 3.48 21.47
CA GLU A 122 -8.97 4.33 20.42
C GLU A 122 -8.33 4.08 19.06
N THR A 123 -8.80 3.03 18.37
CA THR A 123 -8.31 2.65 17.03
C THR A 123 -8.88 3.54 15.89
N ILE A 124 -9.80 4.46 16.19
CA ILE A 124 -10.51 5.25 15.18
C ILE A 124 -9.61 6.35 14.59
N VAL A 125 -8.83 7.04 15.41
CA VAL A 125 -7.99 8.16 14.97
C VAL A 125 -6.84 7.68 14.08
N SER A 126 -6.25 6.51 14.38
CA SER A 126 -5.19 5.91 13.55
C SER A 126 -5.67 5.60 12.14
N ARG A 127 -6.91 5.16 11.98
CA ARG A 127 -7.50 4.88 10.65
C ARG A 127 -7.64 6.15 9.82
N VAL A 128 -8.09 7.26 10.42
CA VAL A 128 -8.16 8.55 9.71
C VAL A 128 -6.78 8.97 9.20
N ALA A 129 -5.74 8.86 10.04
CA ALA A 129 -4.38 9.18 9.65
C ALA A 129 -3.86 8.25 8.54
N GLN A 130 -4.17 6.95 8.60
CA GLN A 130 -3.80 5.98 7.58
C GLN A 130 -4.53 6.25 6.26
N HIS A 131 -5.84 6.54 6.28
CA HIS A 131 -6.58 6.94 5.09
C HIS A 131 -6.01 8.22 4.48
N ALA A 132 -5.72 9.23 5.29
CA ALA A 132 -5.11 10.47 4.80
C ALA A 132 -3.75 10.22 4.12
N MET A 133 -2.93 9.31 4.67
CA MET A 133 -1.66 8.93 4.08
C MET A 133 -1.86 8.21 2.74
N THR A 134 -2.76 7.24 2.69
CA THR A 134 -3.03 6.48 1.45
C THR A 134 -3.65 7.36 0.36
N ASP A 135 -4.51 8.31 0.74
CA ASP A 135 -5.07 9.30 -0.18
C ASP A 135 -4.01 10.26 -0.71
N ALA A 136 -3.12 10.73 0.15
CA ALA A 136 -2.00 11.57 -0.26
C ALA A 136 -1.08 10.84 -1.26
N LEU A 137 -0.77 9.56 -1.02
CA LEU A 137 -0.02 8.73 -1.96
C LEU A 137 -0.74 8.59 -3.31
N TYR A 138 -2.02 8.26 -3.28
CA TYR A 138 -2.83 8.15 -4.49
C TYR A 138 -2.79 9.46 -5.30
N VAL A 139 -3.02 10.61 -4.66
CA VAL A 139 -2.98 11.91 -5.33
C VAL A 139 -1.59 12.21 -5.89
N ALA A 140 -0.53 12.00 -5.09
CA ALA A 140 0.83 12.28 -5.54
C ALA A 140 1.25 11.41 -6.73
N VAL A 141 0.92 10.11 -6.72
CA VAL A 141 1.21 9.20 -7.84
C VAL A 141 0.36 9.56 -9.05
N SER A 142 -0.93 9.86 -8.89
CA SER A 142 -1.81 10.21 -10.01
C SER A 142 -1.36 11.50 -10.72
N LEU A 143 -0.83 12.47 -9.99
CA LEU A 143 -0.27 13.70 -10.55
C LEU A 143 0.99 13.44 -11.39
N GLN A 144 1.80 12.45 -11.04
CA GLN A 144 2.99 12.08 -11.83
C GLN A 144 2.64 11.41 -13.16
N ILE A 145 1.47 10.78 -13.24
CA ILE A 145 0.99 10.06 -14.44
C ILE A 145 -0.33 10.62 -14.93
N ILE A 146 -0.54 11.93 -14.78
CA ILE A 146 -1.86 12.56 -14.92
C ILE A 146 -2.55 12.24 -16.25
N ASP A 147 -1.83 12.26 -17.37
CA ASP A 147 -2.41 11.98 -18.68
C ASP A 147 -2.92 10.53 -18.78
N VAL A 148 -2.14 9.57 -18.26
CA VAL A 148 -2.54 8.15 -18.22
C VAL A 148 -3.69 7.93 -17.24
N ALA A 149 -3.65 8.60 -16.08
CA ALA A 149 -4.70 8.50 -15.07
C ALA A 149 -6.04 9.00 -15.60
N VAL A 150 -6.06 10.15 -16.26
CA VAL A 150 -7.28 10.72 -16.88
C VAL A 150 -7.84 9.82 -17.98
N GLU A 151 -6.97 9.28 -18.84
CA GLU A 151 -7.41 8.38 -19.92
C GLU A 151 -7.98 7.06 -19.34
N ASN A 152 -7.34 6.47 -18.34
CA ASN A 152 -7.83 5.25 -17.71
C ASN A 152 -9.16 5.49 -16.97
N GLU A 153 -9.30 6.60 -16.25
CA GLU A 153 -10.54 6.97 -15.58
C GLU A 153 -11.70 7.11 -16.57
N LYS A 154 -11.47 7.78 -17.70
CA LYS A 154 -12.45 7.90 -18.79
C LYS A 154 -12.87 6.54 -19.33
N ARG A 155 -11.92 5.65 -19.64
CA ARG A 155 -12.20 4.29 -20.14
C ARG A 155 -13.00 3.46 -19.13
N ILE A 156 -12.65 3.55 -17.84
CA ILE A 156 -13.40 2.87 -16.77
C ILE A 156 -14.82 3.41 -16.71
N TRP A 157 -14.98 4.73 -16.71
CA TRP A 157 -16.29 5.36 -16.67
C TRP A 157 -17.18 4.93 -17.83
N GLU A 158 -16.67 4.97 -19.06
CA GLU A 158 -17.39 4.51 -20.25
C GLU A 158 -17.83 3.04 -20.15
N SER A 159 -17.03 2.20 -19.49
CA SER A 159 -17.35 0.77 -19.30
C SER A 159 -18.45 0.50 -18.27
N VAL A 160 -18.65 1.41 -17.30
CA VAL A 160 -19.62 1.22 -16.20
C VAL A 160 -20.92 2.00 -16.39
N ILE A 161 -20.96 3.03 -17.28
CA ILE A 161 -22.17 3.79 -17.62
C ILE A 161 -23.39 2.89 -17.88
N PRO A 162 -23.28 1.79 -18.68
CA PRO A 162 -24.43 0.92 -18.95
C PRO A 162 -25.05 0.25 -17.72
N LYS A 163 -24.36 0.27 -16.57
CA LYS A 163 -24.84 -0.28 -15.29
C LYS A 163 -25.51 0.76 -14.39
N SER A 164 -25.43 2.04 -14.80
CA SER A 164 -25.98 3.17 -14.02
C SER A 164 -27.35 3.54 -14.58
N VAL A 165 -28.37 2.69 -14.34
CA VAL A 165 -29.77 2.95 -14.69
C VAL A 165 -30.58 3.12 -13.42
#